data_e05a6ec59d4646a3f1d5074c70d376a8
#
_entry.id   e05a6ec59d4646a3f1d5074c70d376a8
#
_cell.length_a   1.000
_cell.length_b   1.000
_cell.length_c   1.000
_cell.angle_alpha   90.00
_cell.angle_beta   90.00
_cell.angle_gamma   90.00
#
_symmetry.space_group_name_H-M   'P 1'
#
loop_
_entity.id
_entity.type
_entity.pdbx_description
1 polymer ?
#
loop_
_entity_poly.entity_id
_entity_poly.type
_entity_poly.pdbx_seq_one_letter_code
_entity_poly.pdbx_strand_id
1 'polypeptide(L)'
;MADRSPAVLAFFHNIVAGREAEFEEWFQHEHLPERIAIPGFLMGRRYEAVSADRSYFHFYAIRSVEDLKSDAYIARVNEPTPLTRTVMSEITKNVFRTVYRRTFRLGAVRGAAAVTVRLADRSIEAELTTAIKELIRDRAVACGEIWQCVDPLEFSVSAEERLRGGDRRLETCLLVETLRVSEAERIALALANDFHTADIGVYRFLCEIAASEHPSR
;
A
#
# COMPACT_ATOMS: atom_id res chain seq x y z
N MET A 1 6.13 -19.89 17.14
CA MET A 1 4.76 -19.77 16.60
C MET A 1 4.83 -18.80 15.42
N ALA A 2 4.37 -19.17 14.22
CA ALA A 2 4.37 -18.25 13.09
C ALA A 2 3.45 -17.05 13.39
N ASP A 3 3.94 -15.84 13.13
CA ASP A 3 3.19 -14.62 13.32
C ASP A 3 2.06 -14.55 12.28
N ARG A 4 0.82 -14.60 12.77
CA ARG A 4 -0.39 -14.53 11.95
C ARG A 4 -1.01 -13.13 11.89
N SER A 5 -0.28 -12.10 12.26
CA SER A 5 -0.76 -10.72 12.14
C SER A 5 -1.01 -10.38 10.67
N PRO A 6 -2.13 -9.69 10.35
CA PRO A 6 -2.40 -9.26 8.99
C PRO A 6 -1.26 -8.40 8.44
N ALA A 7 -0.82 -8.71 7.22
CA ALA A 7 0.24 -7.97 6.55
C ALA A 7 -0.31 -7.04 5.47
N VAL A 8 0.47 -6.02 5.15
CA VAL A 8 0.22 -5.10 4.05
C VAL A 8 1.50 -4.95 3.25
N LEU A 9 1.40 -5.11 1.93
CA LEU A 9 2.48 -4.76 1.01
C LEU A 9 2.07 -3.48 0.29
N ALA A 10 2.72 -2.36 0.60
CA ALA A 10 2.36 -1.05 0.09
C ALA A 10 3.42 -0.48 -0.85
N PHE A 11 2.96 0.21 -1.89
CA PHE A 11 3.78 0.88 -2.88
C PHE A 11 3.33 2.32 -3.05
N PHE A 12 4.30 3.24 -3.05
CA PHE A 12 4.13 4.63 -3.46
C PHE A 12 5.13 4.90 -4.57
N HIS A 13 4.67 5.40 -5.71
CA HIS A 13 5.53 5.56 -6.88
C HIS A 13 5.05 6.64 -7.84
N ASN A 14 5.93 7.03 -8.74
CA ASN A 14 5.61 7.83 -9.91
C ASN A 14 5.67 6.96 -11.17
N ILE A 15 5.10 7.45 -12.25
CA ILE A 15 5.17 6.88 -13.60
C ILE A 15 5.83 7.91 -14.50
N VAL A 16 6.61 7.48 -15.48
CA VAL A 16 7.15 8.36 -16.52
C VAL A 16 5.98 9.00 -17.26
N ALA A 17 5.99 10.33 -17.36
CA ALA A 17 4.92 11.10 -17.99
C ALA A 17 4.68 10.64 -19.43
N GLY A 18 3.42 10.46 -19.79
CA GLY A 18 2.98 9.98 -21.10
C GLY A 18 3.00 8.46 -21.26
N ARG A 19 3.38 7.69 -20.22
CA ARG A 19 3.35 6.23 -20.24
C ARG A 19 2.31 5.64 -19.27
N GLU A 20 1.34 6.45 -18.86
CA GLU A 20 0.29 6.05 -17.93
C GLU A 20 -0.58 4.91 -18.49
N ALA A 21 -0.95 5.00 -19.77
CA ALA A 21 -1.78 3.98 -20.43
C ALA A 21 -1.08 2.60 -20.48
N GLU A 22 0.24 2.56 -20.71
CA GLU A 22 1.01 1.31 -20.69
C GLU A 22 1.10 0.72 -19.29
N PHE A 23 1.26 1.60 -18.28
CA PHE A 23 1.25 1.16 -16.89
C PHE A 23 -0.12 0.61 -16.49
N GLU A 24 -1.21 1.25 -16.91
CA GLU A 24 -2.58 0.85 -16.57
C GLU A 24 -2.94 -0.48 -17.22
N GLU A 25 -2.58 -0.67 -18.49
CA GLU A 25 -2.77 -1.94 -19.19
C GLU A 25 -2.09 -3.09 -18.45
N TRP A 26 -0.81 -2.92 -18.09
CA TRP A 26 -0.06 -3.91 -17.31
C TRP A 26 -0.67 -4.12 -15.92
N PHE A 27 -0.99 -3.03 -15.20
CA PHE A 27 -1.45 -3.13 -13.83
C PHE A 27 -2.79 -3.86 -13.71
N GLN A 28 -3.74 -3.53 -14.60
CA GLN A 28 -5.10 -4.06 -14.54
C GLN A 28 -5.21 -5.49 -15.10
N HIS A 29 -4.50 -5.78 -16.18
CA HIS A 29 -4.68 -7.03 -16.92
C HIS A 29 -3.63 -8.10 -16.60
N GLU A 30 -2.50 -7.71 -16.02
CA GLU A 30 -1.44 -8.65 -15.64
C GLU A 30 -1.14 -8.56 -14.12
N HIS A 31 -0.57 -7.45 -13.65
CA HIS A 31 0.05 -7.38 -12.34
C HIS A 31 -0.91 -7.59 -11.18
N LEU A 32 -2.03 -6.86 -11.17
CA LEU A 32 -2.99 -6.92 -10.06
C LEU A 32 -3.69 -8.28 -9.97
N PRO A 33 -4.22 -8.87 -11.08
CA PRO A 33 -4.76 -10.23 -11.07
C PRO A 33 -3.75 -11.30 -10.64
N GLU A 34 -2.51 -11.22 -11.13
CA GLU A 34 -1.46 -12.18 -10.77
C GLU A 34 -1.12 -12.15 -9.29
N ARG A 35 -1.08 -10.96 -8.67
CA ARG A 35 -0.83 -10.84 -7.23
C ARG A 35 -1.95 -11.43 -6.41
N ILE A 36 -3.20 -11.18 -6.79
CA ILE A 36 -4.36 -11.71 -6.05
C ILE A 36 -4.53 -13.22 -6.22
N ALA A 37 -4.01 -13.79 -7.30
CA ALA A 37 -3.98 -15.25 -7.48
C ALA A 37 -2.98 -15.96 -6.55
N ILE A 38 -2.05 -15.25 -5.92
CA ILE A 38 -1.10 -15.85 -4.97
C ILE A 38 -1.82 -16.19 -3.66
N PRO A 39 -1.71 -17.43 -3.16
CA PRO A 39 -2.30 -17.80 -1.88
C PRO A 39 -1.87 -16.89 -0.74
N GLY A 40 -2.82 -16.37 0.01
CA GLY A 40 -2.58 -15.42 1.11
C GLY A 40 -2.81 -13.95 0.75
N PHE A 41 -2.83 -13.59 -0.53
CA PHE A 41 -3.26 -12.26 -0.96
C PHE A 41 -4.79 -12.16 -0.92
N LEU A 42 -5.32 -11.20 -0.19
CA LEU A 42 -6.75 -11.07 0.08
C LEU A 42 -7.42 -9.99 -0.77
N MET A 43 -6.71 -8.90 -1.04
CA MET A 43 -7.23 -7.75 -1.75
C MET A 43 -6.07 -6.88 -2.24
N GLY A 44 -6.24 -6.26 -3.41
CA GLY A 44 -5.37 -5.19 -3.90
C GLY A 44 -6.18 -3.95 -4.23
N ARG A 45 -5.73 -2.77 -3.77
CA ARG A 45 -6.36 -1.47 -4.03
C ARG A 45 -5.35 -0.50 -4.61
N ARG A 46 -5.80 0.31 -5.57
CA ARG A 46 -5.00 1.35 -6.22
C ARG A 46 -5.65 2.70 -6.12
N TYR A 47 -4.81 3.72 -5.96
CA TYR A 47 -5.20 5.11 -5.82
C TYR A 47 -4.29 6.00 -6.66
N GLU A 48 -4.82 7.17 -7.05
CA GLU A 48 -4.11 8.25 -7.71
C GLU A 48 -4.06 9.49 -6.83
N ALA A 49 -2.94 10.21 -6.85
CA ALA A 49 -2.76 11.40 -6.03
C ALA A 49 -3.73 12.53 -6.42
N VAL A 50 -4.32 13.12 -5.40
CA VAL A 50 -4.94 14.45 -5.46
C VAL A 50 -3.91 15.48 -5.04
N SER A 51 -3.18 15.21 -3.94
CA SER A 51 -2.08 16.02 -3.45
C SER A 51 -1.11 15.11 -2.69
N ALA A 52 0.03 14.78 -3.29
CA ALA A 52 1.06 13.94 -2.69
C ALA A 52 2.39 14.07 -3.42
N ASP A 53 3.46 13.60 -2.79
CA ASP A 53 4.82 13.52 -3.36
C ASP A 53 4.97 12.35 -4.38
N ARG A 54 4.07 11.38 -4.33
CA ARG A 54 3.99 10.25 -5.27
C ARG A 54 2.64 10.23 -5.95
N SER A 55 2.65 10.13 -7.30
CA SER A 55 1.44 10.19 -8.13
C SER A 55 0.51 9.00 -7.91
N TYR A 56 1.05 7.87 -7.47
CA TYR A 56 0.28 6.65 -7.27
C TYR A 56 0.61 5.98 -5.94
N PHE A 57 -0.42 5.42 -5.35
CA PHE A 57 -0.38 4.57 -4.18
C PHE A 57 -1.18 3.30 -4.45
N HIS A 58 -0.64 2.15 -4.13
CA HIS A 58 -1.41 0.91 -4.08
C HIS A 58 -0.92 0.01 -2.96
N PHE A 59 -1.81 -0.84 -2.48
CA PHE A 59 -1.44 -1.82 -1.47
C PHE A 59 -2.20 -3.13 -1.64
N TYR A 60 -1.58 -4.18 -1.13
CA TYR A 60 -2.18 -5.50 -0.99
C TYR A 60 -2.41 -5.79 0.47
N ALA A 61 -3.64 -6.18 0.83
CA ALA A 61 -3.90 -6.80 2.12
C ALA A 61 -3.57 -8.29 2.02
N ILE A 62 -2.76 -8.78 2.94
CA ILE A 62 -2.23 -10.15 2.95
C ILE A 62 -2.56 -10.79 4.29
N ARG A 63 -2.85 -12.07 4.29
CA ARG A 63 -3.24 -12.83 5.50
C ARG A 63 -2.16 -12.76 6.58
N SER A 64 -0.89 -12.89 6.19
CA SER A 64 0.25 -12.82 7.12
C SER A 64 1.55 -12.43 6.39
N VAL A 65 2.57 -12.01 7.14
CA VAL A 65 3.93 -11.76 6.62
C VAL A 65 4.53 -13.04 6.02
N GLU A 66 4.22 -14.20 6.57
CA GLU A 66 4.76 -15.49 6.10
C GLU A 66 4.28 -15.84 4.69
N ASP A 67 3.11 -15.36 4.26
CA ASP A 67 2.64 -15.59 2.89
C ASP A 67 3.56 -14.92 1.85
N LEU A 68 4.29 -13.85 2.21
CA LEU A 68 5.32 -13.21 1.39
C LEU A 68 6.65 -13.98 1.33
N LYS A 69 6.80 -15.04 2.11
CA LYS A 69 7.94 -15.96 2.10
C LYS A 69 7.58 -17.29 1.42
N SER A 70 6.37 -17.43 0.92
CA SER A 70 5.91 -18.63 0.21
C SER A 70 6.63 -18.82 -1.13
N ASP A 71 6.82 -20.09 -1.53
CA ASP A 71 7.43 -20.41 -2.82
C ASP A 71 6.67 -19.77 -3.99
N ALA A 72 5.33 -19.71 -3.92
CA ALA A 72 4.49 -19.11 -4.94
C ALA A 72 4.77 -17.59 -5.10
N TYR A 73 4.91 -16.86 -3.99
CA TYR A 73 5.26 -15.44 -4.04
C TYR A 73 6.71 -15.23 -4.51
N ILE A 74 7.66 -15.99 -3.96
CA ILE A 74 9.09 -15.92 -4.31
C ILE A 74 9.31 -16.20 -5.80
N ALA A 75 8.68 -17.24 -6.35
CA ALA A 75 8.74 -17.55 -7.77
C ALA A 75 8.22 -16.37 -8.60
N ARG A 76 7.05 -15.80 -8.24
CA ARG A 76 6.43 -14.70 -8.98
C ARG A 76 7.31 -13.45 -9.06
N VAL A 77 7.92 -13.03 -7.94
CA VAL A 77 8.76 -11.82 -7.90
C VAL A 77 10.17 -12.00 -8.48
N ASN A 78 10.60 -13.26 -8.69
CA ASN A 78 11.89 -13.57 -9.28
C ASN A 78 11.82 -13.97 -10.76
N GLU A 79 10.61 -14.27 -11.28
CA GLU A 79 10.37 -14.61 -12.67
C GLU A 79 9.39 -13.61 -13.32
N PRO A 80 9.74 -12.30 -13.36
CA PRO A 80 8.87 -11.29 -13.95
C PRO A 80 8.71 -11.53 -15.46
N THR A 81 7.48 -11.31 -15.97
CA THR A 81 7.18 -11.37 -17.40
C THR A 81 7.97 -10.31 -18.18
N PRO A 82 8.07 -10.41 -19.52
CA PRO A 82 8.68 -9.36 -20.33
C PRO A 82 8.03 -7.98 -20.11
N LEU A 83 6.69 -7.92 -20.01
CA LEU A 83 5.97 -6.66 -19.79
C LEU A 83 6.26 -6.12 -18.39
N THR A 84 6.23 -6.96 -17.34
CA THR A 84 6.62 -6.57 -15.98
C THR A 84 8.05 -6.02 -15.93
N ARG A 85 9.01 -6.62 -16.67
CA ARG A 85 10.39 -6.11 -16.75
C ARG A 85 10.41 -4.68 -17.31
N THR A 86 9.76 -4.46 -18.43
CA THR A 86 9.69 -3.13 -19.08
C THR A 86 9.07 -2.10 -18.12
N VAL A 87 7.92 -2.41 -17.53
CA VAL A 87 7.23 -1.48 -16.63
C VAL A 87 8.08 -1.12 -15.42
N MET A 88 8.72 -2.11 -14.79
CA MET A 88 9.50 -1.87 -13.58
C MET A 88 10.83 -1.15 -13.84
N SER A 89 11.49 -1.38 -14.97
CA SER A 89 12.78 -0.74 -15.27
C SER A 89 12.63 0.63 -15.94
N GLU A 90 11.61 0.80 -16.80
CA GLU A 90 11.51 1.98 -17.66
C GLU A 90 10.40 2.95 -17.24
N ILE A 91 9.27 2.44 -16.75
CA ILE A 91 8.06 3.24 -16.53
C ILE A 91 7.94 3.69 -15.07
N THR A 92 8.13 2.76 -14.12
CA THR A 92 7.97 3.05 -12.69
C THR A 92 9.18 3.81 -12.15
N LYS A 93 8.94 4.89 -11.37
CA LYS A 93 10.00 5.75 -10.81
C LYS A 93 9.74 6.05 -9.34
N ASN A 94 10.83 6.36 -8.61
CA ASN A 94 10.78 6.86 -7.22
C ASN A 94 9.97 5.96 -6.27
N VAL A 95 10.20 4.68 -6.33
CA VAL A 95 9.41 3.67 -5.61
C VAL A 95 9.76 3.63 -4.13
N PHE A 96 8.73 3.73 -3.29
CA PHE A 96 8.74 3.20 -1.94
C PHE A 96 7.94 1.90 -1.95
N ARG A 97 8.57 0.81 -1.54
CA ARG A 97 7.91 -0.48 -1.33
C ARG A 97 8.22 -0.96 0.08
N THR A 98 7.20 -1.19 0.86
CA THR A 98 7.37 -1.64 2.24
C THR A 98 6.42 -2.77 2.56
N VAL A 99 6.94 -3.79 3.23
CA VAL A 99 6.14 -4.82 3.89
C VAL A 99 5.85 -4.33 5.30
N TYR A 100 4.57 -4.31 5.65
CA TYR A 100 4.11 -3.88 6.96
C TYR A 100 3.33 -4.98 7.67
N ARG A 101 3.35 -4.94 9.01
CA ARG A 101 2.28 -5.49 9.86
C ARG A 101 1.23 -4.43 10.08
N ARG A 102 -0.03 -4.79 9.92
CA ARG A 102 -1.13 -3.95 10.36
C ARG A 102 -1.33 -4.16 11.85
N THR A 103 -0.88 -3.20 12.66
CA THR A 103 -0.91 -3.27 14.13
C THR A 103 -2.23 -2.76 14.71
N PHE A 104 -2.90 -1.87 13.98
CA PHE A 104 -4.18 -1.30 14.41
C PHE A 104 -5.15 -1.13 13.24
N ARG A 105 -6.44 -1.32 13.49
CA ARG A 105 -7.54 -0.96 12.58
C ARG A 105 -8.79 -0.60 13.36
N LEU A 106 -9.45 0.47 12.92
CA LEU A 106 -10.77 0.88 13.38
C LEU A 106 -11.63 1.28 12.17
N GLY A 107 -12.89 0.87 12.17
CA GLY A 107 -13.79 0.99 11.02
C GLY A 107 -13.74 -0.22 10.10
N ALA A 108 -14.90 -0.58 9.54
CA ALA A 108 -15.05 -1.78 8.68
C ALA A 108 -15.18 -1.46 7.19
N VAL A 109 -15.67 -0.26 6.88
CA VAL A 109 -15.97 0.15 5.50
C VAL A 109 -14.71 0.70 4.83
N ARG A 110 -14.54 0.43 3.54
CA ARG A 110 -13.51 1.08 2.71
C ARG A 110 -14.05 2.37 2.10
N GLY A 111 -13.20 3.39 2.03
CA GLY A 111 -13.53 4.69 1.49
C GLY A 111 -13.16 4.85 0.01
N ALA A 112 -13.67 5.93 -0.60
CA ALA A 112 -13.36 6.32 -1.98
C ALA A 112 -12.17 7.31 -2.08
N ALA A 113 -11.68 7.79 -0.94
CA ALA A 113 -10.47 8.60 -0.85
C ALA A 113 -9.62 8.14 0.33
N ALA A 114 -8.33 8.41 0.28
CA ALA A 114 -7.38 8.03 1.31
C ALA A 114 -6.44 9.19 1.69
N VAL A 115 -6.14 9.30 2.97
CA VAL A 115 -5.01 10.05 3.49
C VAL A 115 -3.96 9.07 3.94
N THR A 116 -2.72 9.26 3.53
CA THR A 116 -1.57 8.52 4.05
C THR A 116 -0.64 9.45 4.81
N VAL A 117 -0.21 9.04 6.00
CA VAL A 117 0.83 9.72 6.77
C VAL A 117 2.01 8.76 6.90
N ARG A 118 3.13 9.08 6.28
CA ARG A 118 4.31 8.21 6.21
C ARG A 118 5.42 8.79 7.05
N LEU A 119 5.98 8.00 7.93
CA LEU A 119 6.93 8.41 8.96
C LEU A 119 8.15 7.48 8.99
N ALA A 120 9.30 8.05 9.31
CA ALA A 120 10.54 7.32 9.58
C ALA A 120 10.66 6.85 11.04
N ASP A 121 9.65 7.08 11.87
CA ASP A 121 9.64 6.78 13.30
C ASP A 121 8.60 5.69 13.63
N ARG A 122 9.01 4.71 14.43
CA ARG A 122 8.17 3.62 14.94
C ARG A 122 7.51 3.92 16.28
N SER A 123 8.11 4.82 17.07
CA SER A 123 7.68 5.06 18.45
C SER A 123 6.32 5.78 18.55
N ILE A 124 5.85 6.33 17.45
CA ILE A 124 4.66 7.20 17.34
C ILE A 124 3.30 6.42 17.26
N GLU A 125 3.29 5.11 17.44
CA GLU A 125 2.07 4.30 17.27
C GLU A 125 0.95 4.68 18.24
N ALA A 126 1.29 5.06 19.47
CA ALA A 126 0.30 5.46 20.48
C ALA A 126 -0.40 6.76 20.09
N GLU A 127 0.33 7.74 19.58
CA GLU A 127 -0.19 9.01 19.07
C GLU A 127 -1.08 8.80 17.85
N LEU A 128 -0.65 7.97 16.91
CA LEU A 128 -1.44 7.59 15.73
C LEU A 128 -2.72 6.85 16.10
N THR A 129 -2.65 5.95 17.10
CA THR A 129 -3.83 5.25 17.61
C THR A 129 -4.84 6.22 18.21
N THR A 130 -4.36 7.22 18.94
CA THR A 130 -5.20 8.29 19.51
C THR A 130 -5.84 9.10 18.39
N ALA A 131 -5.07 9.52 17.41
CA ALA A 131 -5.56 10.27 16.25
C ALA A 131 -6.67 9.49 15.49
N ILE A 132 -6.49 8.19 15.24
CA ILE A 132 -7.55 7.38 14.59
C ILE A 132 -8.81 7.33 15.44
N LYS A 133 -8.69 7.13 16.75
CA LYS A 133 -9.85 7.06 17.65
C LYS A 133 -10.65 8.37 17.70
N GLU A 134 -9.99 9.49 17.49
CA GLU A 134 -10.63 10.79 17.37
C GLU A 134 -11.27 10.96 15.99
N LEU A 135 -10.51 10.69 14.93
CA LEU A 135 -10.97 10.83 13.56
C LEU A 135 -12.18 9.95 13.22
N ILE A 136 -12.27 8.73 13.76
CA ILE A 136 -13.38 7.82 13.44
C ILE A 136 -14.72 8.29 14.01
N ARG A 137 -14.72 9.25 14.92
CA ARG A 137 -15.95 9.92 15.40
C ARG A 137 -16.53 10.85 14.34
N ASP A 138 -15.71 11.28 13.40
CA ASP A 138 -16.15 12.00 12.22
C ASP A 138 -16.86 11.02 11.26
N ARG A 139 -18.10 11.29 10.92
CA ARG A 139 -18.92 10.43 10.04
C ARG A 139 -18.34 10.29 8.62
N ALA A 140 -17.43 11.16 8.25
CA ALA A 140 -16.73 11.12 6.97
C ALA A 140 -15.65 10.04 6.90
N VAL A 141 -15.14 9.60 8.06
CA VAL A 141 -14.07 8.59 8.13
C VAL A 141 -14.67 7.19 8.09
N ALA A 142 -14.29 6.44 7.08
CA ALA A 142 -14.72 5.06 6.85
C ALA A 142 -13.90 4.06 7.66
N CYS A 143 -12.56 4.22 7.68
CA CYS A 143 -11.65 3.45 8.52
C CYS A 143 -10.30 4.16 8.70
N GLY A 144 -9.57 3.72 9.72
CA GLY A 144 -8.16 4.06 9.95
C GLY A 144 -7.34 2.81 10.23
N GLU A 145 -6.12 2.75 9.72
CA GLU A 145 -5.18 1.65 9.93
C GLU A 145 -3.80 2.20 10.26
N ILE A 146 -3.06 1.50 11.14
CA ILE A 146 -1.63 1.74 11.39
C ILE A 146 -0.85 0.54 10.89
N TRP A 147 0.18 0.80 10.13
CA TRP A 147 1.08 -0.18 9.55
C TRP A 147 2.51 0.07 10.02
N GLN A 148 3.16 -0.96 10.59
CA GLN A 148 4.54 -0.92 11.05
C GLN A 148 5.42 -1.78 10.14
N CYS A 149 6.55 -1.24 9.68
CA CYS A 149 7.48 -1.91 8.79
C CYS A 149 7.97 -3.22 9.42
N VAL A 150 7.96 -4.29 8.67
CA VAL A 150 8.64 -5.55 9.00
C VAL A 150 10.12 -5.36 8.71
N ASP A 151 10.99 -5.96 9.55
CA ASP A 151 12.43 -5.88 9.34
C ASP A 151 12.78 -6.30 7.89
N PRO A 152 13.37 -5.41 7.09
CA PRO A 152 13.75 -5.72 5.70
C PRO A 152 14.67 -6.93 5.58
N LEU A 153 15.45 -7.24 6.60
CA LEU A 153 16.35 -8.40 6.64
C LEU A 153 15.61 -9.74 6.64
N GLU A 154 14.30 -9.74 6.92
CA GLU A 154 13.47 -10.94 6.80
C GLU A 154 13.22 -11.37 5.35
N PHE A 155 13.57 -10.55 4.35
CA PHE A 155 13.28 -10.78 2.94
C PHE A 155 14.54 -10.72 2.08
N SER A 156 14.65 -11.62 1.11
CA SER A 156 15.69 -11.55 0.08
C SER A 156 15.34 -10.51 -0.98
N VAL A 157 16.34 -9.86 -1.55
CA VAL A 157 16.18 -8.93 -2.67
C VAL A 157 15.67 -9.70 -3.90
N SER A 158 14.49 -9.36 -4.39
CA SER A 158 13.85 -10.00 -5.54
C SER A 158 14.39 -9.48 -6.89
N ALA A 159 14.10 -10.21 -7.98
CA ALA A 159 14.40 -9.73 -9.33
C ALA A 159 13.64 -8.44 -9.65
N GLU A 160 12.37 -8.34 -9.24
CA GLU A 160 11.58 -7.11 -9.41
C GLU A 160 12.17 -5.92 -8.65
N GLU A 161 12.68 -6.11 -7.41
CA GLU A 161 13.34 -5.05 -6.66
C GLU A 161 14.60 -4.56 -7.38
N ARG A 162 15.40 -5.48 -7.92
CA ARG A 162 16.61 -5.14 -8.72
C ARG A 162 16.26 -4.35 -9.97
N LEU A 163 15.18 -4.70 -10.68
CA LEU A 163 14.72 -3.97 -11.87
C LEU A 163 14.35 -2.52 -11.57
N ARG A 164 13.82 -2.24 -10.37
CA ARG A 164 13.48 -0.89 -9.92
C ARG A 164 14.68 -0.09 -9.39
N GLY A 165 15.84 -0.70 -9.30
CA GLY A 165 17.05 -0.06 -8.73
C GLY A 165 17.09 -0.07 -7.20
N GLY A 166 16.36 -0.97 -6.56
CA GLY A 166 16.17 -1.06 -5.12
C GLY A 166 14.91 -0.36 -4.64
N ASP A 167 14.44 -0.77 -3.47
CA ASP A 167 13.22 -0.22 -2.86
C ASP A 167 13.57 0.68 -1.66
N ARG A 168 13.01 1.89 -1.62
CA ARG A 168 13.02 2.74 -0.43
C ARG A 168 11.91 2.26 0.51
N ARG A 169 12.12 2.42 1.81
CA ARG A 169 11.19 1.95 2.85
C ARG A 169 10.90 3.06 3.85
N LEU A 170 9.79 2.94 4.54
CA LEU A 170 9.37 3.84 5.62
C LEU A 170 8.90 2.99 6.80
N GLU A 171 9.16 3.47 8.03
CA GLU A 171 8.94 2.70 9.25
C GLU A 171 7.46 2.57 9.61
N THR A 172 6.71 3.65 9.46
CA THR A 172 5.29 3.69 9.84
C THR A 172 4.45 4.32 8.74
N CYS A 173 3.27 3.77 8.51
CA CYS A 173 2.25 4.36 7.67
C CYS A 173 0.90 4.36 8.41
N LEU A 174 0.29 5.54 8.53
CA LEU A 174 -1.11 5.69 8.86
C LEU A 174 -1.90 5.79 7.56
N LEU A 175 -2.95 4.98 7.42
CA LEU A 175 -3.96 5.09 6.38
C LEU A 175 -5.28 5.52 7.00
N VAL A 176 -5.88 6.60 6.52
CA VAL A 176 -7.26 7.00 6.84
C VAL A 176 -8.05 7.03 5.55
N GLU A 177 -9.13 6.26 5.47
CA GLU A 177 -10.03 6.30 4.31
C GLU A 177 -11.29 7.09 4.63
N THR A 178 -11.71 7.91 3.66
CA THR A 178 -12.89 8.77 3.74
C THR A 178 -13.84 8.49 2.58
N LEU A 179 -15.10 8.96 2.71
CA LEU A 179 -16.10 8.77 1.67
C LEU A 179 -15.88 9.71 0.47
N ARG A 180 -15.22 10.86 0.68
CA ARG A 180 -15.01 11.89 -0.34
C ARG A 180 -13.61 12.49 -0.25
N VAL A 181 -13.10 12.95 -1.39
CA VAL A 181 -11.79 13.61 -1.51
C VAL A 181 -11.74 14.88 -0.64
N SER A 182 -12.77 15.73 -0.66
CA SER A 182 -12.78 16.96 0.15
C SER A 182 -12.61 16.72 1.65
N GLU A 183 -13.09 15.57 2.13
CA GLU A 183 -12.93 15.18 3.52
C GLU A 183 -11.53 14.64 3.80
N ALA A 184 -10.94 13.91 2.84
CA ALA A 184 -9.55 13.53 2.92
C ALA A 184 -8.61 14.76 2.97
N GLU A 185 -8.86 15.77 2.14
CA GLU A 185 -8.08 17.02 2.14
C GLU A 185 -8.17 17.73 3.50
N ARG A 186 -9.36 17.85 4.07
CA ARG A 186 -9.58 18.45 5.40
C ARG A 186 -8.83 17.68 6.50
N ILE A 187 -8.88 16.36 6.47
CA ILE A 187 -8.20 15.49 7.45
C ILE A 187 -6.68 15.57 7.27
N ALA A 188 -6.19 15.60 6.04
CA ALA A 188 -4.76 15.75 5.76
C ALA A 188 -4.19 17.05 6.34
N LEU A 189 -4.93 18.16 6.23
CA LEU A 189 -4.55 19.45 6.84
C LEU A 189 -4.50 19.37 8.36
N ALA A 190 -5.44 18.70 9.00
CA ALA A 190 -5.45 18.51 10.45
C ALA A 190 -4.23 17.66 10.88
N LEU A 191 -4.00 16.53 10.20
CA LEU A 191 -2.86 15.65 10.50
C LEU A 191 -1.50 16.31 10.25
N ALA A 192 -1.40 17.24 9.28
CA ALA A 192 -0.16 17.99 9.03
C ALA A 192 0.22 18.92 10.19
N ASN A 193 -0.75 19.39 10.96
CA ASN A 193 -0.51 20.19 12.16
C ASN A 193 0.05 19.35 13.32
N ASP A 194 -0.31 18.05 13.37
CA ASP A 194 0.11 17.16 14.45
C ASP A 194 1.42 16.40 14.09
N PHE A 195 1.64 16.12 12.80
CA PHE A 195 2.75 15.29 12.30
C PHE A 195 3.63 16.06 11.29
N HIS A 196 4.31 17.10 11.74
CA HIS A 196 5.07 18.05 10.90
C HIS A 196 6.22 17.44 10.08
N THR A 197 6.76 16.29 10.49
CA THR A 197 7.86 15.60 9.80
C THR A 197 7.40 14.49 8.86
N ALA A 198 6.08 14.29 8.74
CA ALA A 198 5.52 13.24 7.94
C ALA A 198 5.36 13.63 6.47
N ASP A 199 5.53 12.67 5.59
CA ASP A 199 5.06 12.78 4.20
C ASP A 199 3.56 12.48 4.17
N ILE A 200 2.73 13.50 3.97
CA ILE A 200 1.27 13.35 3.91
C ILE A 200 0.79 13.40 2.46
N GLY A 201 -0.02 12.41 2.08
CA GLY A 201 -0.61 12.35 0.76
C GLY A 201 -2.12 12.18 0.81
N VAL A 202 -2.82 12.83 -0.11
CA VAL A 202 -4.25 12.66 -0.37
C VAL A 202 -4.42 11.98 -1.72
N TYR A 203 -5.22 10.92 -1.73
CA TYR A 203 -5.41 10.06 -2.89
C TYR A 203 -6.89 9.78 -3.15
N ARG A 204 -7.26 9.64 -4.41
CA ARG A 204 -8.56 9.13 -4.84
C ARG A 204 -8.45 7.67 -5.27
N PHE A 205 -9.46 6.90 -4.96
CA PHE A 205 -9.57 5.49 -5.33
C PHE A 205 -9.72 5.33 -6.85
N LEU A 206 -9.03 4.33 -7.42
CA LEU A 206 -9.13 3.97 -8.83
C LEU A 206 -9.78 2.60 -9.02
N CYS A 207 -9.21 1.55 -8.42
CA CYS A 207 -9.70 0.18 -8.61
C CYS A 207 -9.33 -0.73 -7.44
N GLU A 208 -10.05 -1.84 -7.36
CA GLU A 208 -9.82 -2.92 -6.39
C GLU A 208 -10.12 -4.28 -7.02
N ILE A 209 -9.39 -5.28 -6.59
CA ILE A 209 -9.76 -6.68 -6.75
C ILE A 209 -9.60 -7.40 -5.41
N ALA A 210 -10.56 -8.21 -5.03
CA ALA A 210 -10.49 -9.09 -3.87
C ALA A 210 -10.35 -10.55 -4.33
N ALA A 211 -9.62 -11.35 -3.57
CA ALA A 211 -9.58 -12.78 -3.79
C ALA A 211 -11.01 -13.35 -3.69
N SER A 212 -11.42 -14.14 -4.67
CA SER A 212 -12.68 -14.86 -4.58
C SER A 212 -12.58 -15.90 -3.47
N GLU A 213 -13.61 -16.01 -2.63
CA GLU A 213 -13.69 -17.05 -1.58
C GLU A 213 -13.92 -18.46 -2.15
N HIS A 214 -13.82 -18.65 -3.46
CA HIS A 214 -13.98 -19.95 -4.06
C HIS A 214 -12.71 -20.76 -3.83
N PRO A 215 -12.80 -21.90 -3.11
CA PRO A 215 -11.71 -22.85 -3.07
C PRO A 215 -11.42 -23.27 -4.51
N SER A 216 -10.16 -23.18 -4.90
CA SER A 216 -9.68 -23.77 -6.16
C SER A 216 -10.18 -25.21 -6.24
N ARG A 217 -10.95 -25.51 -7.26
CA ARG A 217 -11.32 -26.88 -7.60
C ARG A 217 -10.10 -27.66 -8.07
#